data_cf677740de9535c33933760eaea01943
#
_entry.id   cf677740de9535c33933760eaea01943
#
_cell.length_a   1.000
_cell.length_b   1.000
_cell.length_c   1.000
_cell.angle_alpha   90.00
_cell.angle_beta   90.00
_cell.angle_gamma   90.00
#
_symmetry.space_group_name_H-M   'P 1'
#
loop_
_entity.id
_entity.type
_entity.pdbx_description
1 polymer ?
#
loop_
_entity_poly.entity_id
_entity_poly.type
_entity_poly.pdbx_seq_one_letter_code
_entity_poly.pdbx_strand_id
1 'polypeptide(L)'
;MLIENGRESFAALGQRIGLSTAATKRRVDRLRHEHVIRRFTAEVEPAALGWTIDAFVELHCEGRVPPDRMRDLVRTIPEVVEAYTVTGEADGILRVRASDTGHFEKILGVIRNHPGVLRTRSALVLSRL
;
A
#
# COMPACT_ATOMS: atom_id res chain seq x y z
N MET A 1 12.57 15.75 -6.43
CA MET A 1 13.86 15.55 -5.72
C MET A 1 13.73 14.38 -4.73
N LEU A 2 13.28 14.57 -3.48
CA LEU A 2 13.16 13.43 -2.53
C LEU A 2 12.13 12.37 -2.94
N ILE A 3 11.14 12.71 -3.75
CA ILE A 3 10.18 11.75 -4.33
C ILE A 3 10.86 10.84 -5.36
N GLU A 4 11.84 11.36 -6.09
CA GLU A 4 12.58 10.63 -7.12
C GLU A 4 13.76 9.86 -6.52
N ASN A 5 14.45 10.48 -5.55
CA ASN A 5 15.59 9.87 -4.86
C ASN A 5 15.57 10.19 -3.36
N GLY A 6 14.96 9.29 -2.59
CA GLY A 6 14.87 9.44 -1.13
C GLY A 6 16.22 9.30 -0.38
N ARG A 7 17.28 8.91 -1.07
CA ARG A 7 18.64 8.75 -0.51
C ARG A 7 19.57 9.92 -0.83
N GLU A 8 19.07 10.98 -1.49
CA GLU A 8 19.89 12.14 -1.81
C GLU A 8 20.41 12.81 -0.53
N SER A 9 21.69 13.18 -0.51
CA SER A 9 22.29 13.79 0.68
C SER A 9 21.75 15.21 0.92
N PHE A 10 21.71 15.64 2.19
CA PHE A 10 21.29 17.00 2.52
C PHE A 10 22.19 18.08 1.90
N ALA A 11 23.46 17.75 1.64
CA ALA A 11 24.39 18.64 0.95
C ALA A 11 23.98 18.83 -0.51
N ALA A 12 23.71 17.73 -1.24
CA ALA A 12 23.27 17.78 -2.63
C ALA A 12 21.91 18.48 -2.79
N LEU A 13 20.95 18.14 -1.91
CA LEU A 13 19.66 18.82 -1.85
C LEU A 13 19.83 20.32 -1.61
N GLY A 14 20.68 20.69 -0.64
CA GLY A 14 20.95 22.09 -0.29
C GLY A 14 21.51 22.89 -1.46
N GLN A 15 22.48 22.34 -2.17
CA GLN A 15 23.02 22.96 -3.38
C GLN A 15 21.95 23.25 -4.43
N ARG A 16 21.02 22.32 -4.66
CA ARG A 16 19.95 22.47 -5.66
C ARG A 16 18.89 23.51 -5.28
N ILE A 17 18.69 23.76 -3.99
CA ILE A 17 17.65 24.69 -3.50
C ILE A 17 18.22 25.96 -2.86
N GLY A 18 19.53 26.17 -2.93
CA GLY A 18 20.18 27.36 -2.39
C GLY A 18 20.20 27.44 -0.86
N LEU A 19 20.26 26.29 -0.18
CA LEU A 19 20.32 26.21 1.29
C LEU A 19 21.60 25.52 1.77
N SER A 20 22.03 25.88 2.98
CA SER A 20 23.09 25.12 3.66
C SER A 20 22.61 23.69 4.02
N THR A 21 23.54 22.76 4.16
CA THR A 21 23.25 21.38 4.59
C THR A 21 22.43 21.34 5.89
N ALA A 22 22.78 22.18 6.87
CA ALA A 22 22.06 22.27 8.14
C ALA A 22 20.63 22.82 7.98
N ALA A 23 20.43 23.83 7.13
CA ALA A 23 19.11 24.37 6.83
C ALA A 23 18.24 23.36 6.08
N THR A 24 18.83 22.61 5.14
CA THR A 24 18.16 21.53 4.40
C THR A 24 17.71 20.43 5.35
N LYS A 25 18.60 19.96 6.25
CA LYS A 25 18.24 18.96 7.25
C LYS A 25 17.06 19.41 8.11
N ARG A 26 17.11 20.63 8.68
CA ARG A 26 15.99 21.16 9.48
C ARG A 26 14.68 21.23 8.70
N ARG A 27 14.73 21.57 7.41
CA ARG A 27 13.53 21.59 6.53
C ARG A 27 12.96 20.18 6.32
N VAL A 28 13.81 19.20 6.06
CA VAL A 28 13.37 17.80 5.91
C VAL A 28 12.80 17.25 7.23
N ASP A 29 13.45 17.50 8.35
CA ASP A 29 12.98 17.09 9.67
C ASP A 29 11.61 17.70 9.99
N ARG A 30 11.38 18.97 9.64
CA ARG A 30 10.06 19.62 9.77
C ARG A 30 9.01 18.94 8.90
N LEU A 31 9.30 18.64 7.62
CA LEU A 31 8.37 17.94 6.73
C LEU A 31 7.99 16.53 7.23
N ARG A 32 8.91 15.87 7.94
CA ARG A 32 8.64 14.60 8.62
C ARG A 32 7.75 14.79 9.85
N HIS A 33 8.03 15.80 10.65
CA HIS A 33 7.24 16.13 11.84
C HIS A 33 5.80 16.52 11.48
N GLU A 34 5.63 17.29 10.41
CA GLU A 34 4.33 17.70 9.85
C GLU A 34 3.64 16.59 9.03
N HIS A 35 4.22 15.38 8.98
CA HIS A 35 3.73 14.22 8.21
C HIS A 35 3.57 14.46 6.70
N VAL A 36 4.16 15.51 6.13
CA VAL A 36 4.26 15.72 4.69
C VAL A 36 5.12 14.63 4.05
N ILE A 37 6.27 14.32 4.67
CA ILE A 37 7.05 13.12 4.39
C ILE A 37 6.65 12.05 5.41
N ARG A 38 5.87 11.09 5.00
CA ARG A 38 5.39 10.02 5.89
C ARG A 38 6.50 9.06 6.31
N ARG A 39 7.39 8.69 5.37
CA ARG A 39 8.53 7.79 5.60
C ARG A 39 9.51 7.82 4.44
N PHE A 40 10.74 7.39 4.70
CA PHE A 40 11.69 6.93 3.69
C PHE A 40 11.63 5.42 3.62
N THR A 41 11.56 4.85 2.43
CA THR A 41 11.45 3.41 2.23
C THR A 41 12.20 3.00 0.97
N ALA A 42 12.47 1.71 0.82
CA ALA A 42 12.93 1.12 -0.42
C ALA A 42 11.74 0.49 -1.15
N GLU A 43 11.67 0.66 -2.45
CA GLU A 43 10.84 -0.17 -3.31
C GLU A 43 11.64 -1.43 -3.67
N VAL A 44 11.07 -2.59 -3.37
CA VAL A 44 11.71 -3.88 -3.58
C VAL A 44 10.88 -4.66 -4.59
N GLU A 45 11.56 -5.34 -5.51
CA GLU A 45 10.90 -6.22 -6.48
C GLU A 45 10.13 -7.33 -5.73
N PRO A 46 8.79 -7.43 -5.89
CA PRO A 46 7.99 -8.41 -5.15
C PRO A 46 8.45 -9.85 -5.33
N ALA A 47 8.91 -10.22 -6.52
CA ALA A 47 9.42 -11.57 -6.81
C ALA A 47 10.66 -11.92 -5.96
N ALA A 48 11.51 -10.94 -5.63
CA ALA A 48 12.65 -11.14 -4.74
C ALA A 48 12.23 -11.46 -3.29
N LEU A 49 11.00 -11.15 -2.92
CA LEU A 49 10.38 -11.48 -1.63
C LEU A 49 9.51 -12.75 -1.72
N GLY A 50 9.54 -13.47 -2.85
CA GLY A 50 8.74 -14.67 -3.07
C GLY A 50 7.29 -14.41 -3.49
N TRP A 51 6.91 -13.17 -3.79
CA TRP A 51 5.58 -12.80 -4.25
C TRP A 51 5.51 -12.86 -5.79
N THR A 52 4.87 -13.90 -6.32
CA THR A 52 4.70 -14.07 -7.77
C THR A 52 3.31 -13.66 -8.27
N ILE A 53 2.34 -13.52 -7.35
CA ILE A 53 1.00 -13.01 -7.61
C ILE A 53 0.88 -11.60 -7.01
N ASP A 54 0.43 -10.65 -7.80
CA ASP A 54 -0.02 -9.32 -7.39
C ASP A 54 -1.44 -9.13 -7.94
N ALA A 55 -2.41 -8.84 -7.09
CA ALA A 55 -3.81 -8.79 -7.48
C ALA A 55 -4.55 -7.66 -6.77
N PHE A 56 -5.55 -7.11 -7.44
CA PHE A 56 -6.56 -6.28 -6.83
C PHE A 56 -7.81 -7.11 -6.54
N VAL A 57 -8.33 -6.99 -5.32
CA VAL A 57 -9.54 -7.68 -4.88
C VAL A 57 -10.56 -6.64 -4.47
N GLU A 58 -11.62 -6.52 -5.25
CA GLU A 58 -12.78 -5.72 -4.92
C GLU A 58 -13.64 -6.43 -3.88
N LEU A 59 -14.05 -5.70 -2.86
CA LEU A 59 -14.97 -6.16 -1.82
C LEU A 59 -16.34 -5.56 -2.04
N HIS A 60 -17.36 -6.41 -2.04
CA HIS A 60 -18.76 -6.02 -2.02
C HIS A 60 -19.35 -6.52 -0.70
N CYS A 61 -19.85 -5.60 0.10
CA CYS A 61 -20.25 -5.87 1.48
C CYS A 61 -21.76 -5.75 1.67
N GLU A 62 -22.27 -6.34 2.73
CA GLU A 62 -23.66 -6.17 3.13
C GLU A 62 -23.84 -4.85 3.87
N GLY A 63 -24.64 -3.96 3.27
CA GLY A 63 -24.89 -2.64 3.85
C GLY A 63 -23.63 -1.77 3.87
N ARG A 64 -23.71 -0.66 4.62
CA ARG A 64 -22.59 0.28 4.76
C ARG A 64 -21.56 -0.28 5.75
N VAL A 65 -20.38 -0.65 5.26
CA VAL A 65 -19.28 -1.09 6.13
C VAL A 65 -18.46 0.11 6.60
N PRO A 66 -18.38 0.35 7.91
CA PRO A 66 -17.51 1.40 8.44
C PRO A 66 -16.03 1.11 8.11
N PRO A 67 -15.20 2.14 7.83
CA PRO A 67 -13.78 1.98 7.54
C PRO A 67 -13.01 1.18 8.60
N ASP A 68 -13.43 1.23 9.85
CA ASP A 68 -12.78 0.50 10.95
C ASP A 68 -12.95 -1.00 10.81
N ARG A 69 -14.12 -1.50 10.42
CA ARG A 69 -14.32 -2.93 10.14
C ARG A 69 -13.47 -3.41 8.96
N MET A 70 -13.33 -2.59 7.92
CA MET A 70 -12.44 -2.89 6.81
C MET A 70 -10.98 -2.97 7.28
N ARG A 71 -10.60 -2.08 8.19
CA ARG A 71 -9.26 -2.05 8.79
C ARG A 71 -8.97 -3.30 9.63
N ASP A 72 -9.97 -3.79 10.36
CA ASP A 72 -9.85 -5.02 11.16
C ASP A 72 -9.67 -6.26 10.28
N LEU A 73 -10.42 -6.37 9.18
CA LEU A 73 -10.20 -7.42 8.18
C LEU A 73 -8.76 -7.42 7.66
N VAL A 74 -8.28 -6.25 7.23
CA VAL A 74 -6.95 -6.11 6.62
C VAL A 74 -5.83 -6.48 7.59
N ARG A 75 -5.95 -6.12 8.87
CA ARG A 75 -4.94 -6.40 9.89
C ARG A 75 -4.68 -7.89 10.12
N THR A 76 -5.65 -8.73 9.81
CA THR A 76 -5.53 -10.19 10.00
C THR A 76 -4.91 -10.91 8.81
N ILE A 77 -4.67 -10.21 7.69
CA ILE A 77 -4.19 -10.78 6.43
C ILE A 77 -2.91 -10.06 6.02
N PRO A 78 -1.72 -10.57 6.39
CA PRO A 78 -0.45 -9.92 6.11
C PRO A 78 -0.14 -9.79 4.60
N GLU A 79 -0.77 -10.60 3.77
CA GLU A 79 -0.65 -10.55 2.31
C GLU A 79 -1.37 -9.35 1.68
N VAL A 80 -2.24 -8.66 2.43
CA VAL A 80 -2.84 -7.40 2.00
C VAL A 80 -1.84 -6.27 2.21
N VAL A 81 -1.25 -5.79 1.13
CA VAL A 81 -0.21 -4.75 1.16
C VAL A 81 -0.78 -3.34 1.09
N GLU A 82 -1.98 -3.18 0.52
CA GLU A 82 -2.71 -1.92 0.45
C GLU A 82 -4.22 -2.18 0.56
N ALA A 83 -4.95 -1.25 1.16
CA ALA A 83 -6.41 -1.33 1.28
C ALA A 83 -7.03 0.06 1.23
N TYR A 84 -8.13 0.16 0.51
CA TYR A 84 -8.86 1.40 0.28
C TYR A 84 -10.35 1.18 0.43
N THR A 85 -11.05 2.13 1.03
CA THR A 85 -12.49 2.29 0.83
C THR A 85 -12.68 3.16 -0.41
N VAL A 86 -13.62 2.81 -1.26
CA VAL A 86 -13.82 3.48 -2.55
C VAL A 86 -15.28 3.85 -2.76
N THR A 87 -15.52 4.74 -3.71
CA THR A 87 -16.86 5.03 -4.23
C THR A 87 -17.12 4.17 -5.46
N GLY A 88 -18.38 3.88 -5.76
CA GLY A 88 -18.81 3.09 -6.91
C GLY A 88 -19.48 1.79 -6.50
N GLU A 89 -19.36 0.74 -7.31
CA GLU A 89 -19.99 -0.55 -7.05
C GLU A 89 -19.32 -1.35 -5.92
N ALA A 90 -18.00 -1.23 -5.80
CA ALA A 90 -17.24 -1.86 -4.73
C ALA A 90 -17.21 -0.97 -3.48
N ASP A 91 -17.23 -1.56 -2.31
CA ASP A 91 -17.07 -0.88 -1.01
C ASP A 91 -15.60 -0.69 -0.64
N GLY A 92 -14.74 -1.59 -1.11
CA GLY A 92 -13.31 -1.52 -0.89
C GLY A 92 -12.50 -2.21 -1.98
N ILE A 93 -11.23 -1.83 -2.06
CA ILE A 93 -10.23 -2.48 -2.93
C ILE A 93 -9.02 -2.82 -2.07
N LEU A 94 -8.64 -4.09 -2.13
CA LEU A 94 -7.42 -4.62 -1.51
C LEU A 94 -6.38 -4.89 -2.60
N ARG A 95 -5.13 -4.57 -2.33
CA ARG A 95 -4.01 -5.10 -3.11
C ARG A 95 -3.41 -6.26 -2.34
N VAL A 96 -3.41 -7.42 -2.95
CA VAL A 96 -3.01 -8.70 -2.33
C VAL A 96 -1.81 -9.25 -3.08
N ARG A 97 -0.81 -9.72 -2.33
CA ARG A 97 0.33 -10.44 -2.89
C ARG A 97 0.35 -11.86 -2.35
N ALA A 98 0.67 -12.81 -3.22
CA ALA A 98 0.76 -14.22 -2.85
C ALA A 98 1.97 -14.88 -3.53
N SER A 99 2.44 -15.99 -2.96
CA SER A 99 3.56 -16.75 -3.52
C SER A 99 3.18 -17.53 -4.78
N ASP A 100 1.92 -17.96 -4.85
CA ASP A 100 1.37 -18.77 -5.94
C ASP A 100 -0.17 -18.71 -5.94
N THR A 101 -0.79 -19.35 -6.91
CA THR A 101 -2.26 -19.38 -7.05
C THR A 101 -2.97 -20.09 -5.91
N GLY A 102 -2.38 -21.17 -5.38
CA GLY A 102 -2.94 -21.88 -4.22
C GLY A 102 -2.94 -21.05 -2.94
N HIS A 103 -1.86 -20.28 -2.74
CA HIS A 103 -1.79 -19.30 -1.65
C HIS A 103 -2.83 -18.20 -1.84
N PHE A 104 -2.96 -17.67 -3.06
CA PHE A 104 -3.95 -16.64 -3.36
C PHE A 104 -5.39 -17.12 -3.12
N GLU A 105 -5.70 -18.37 -3.50
CA GLU A 105 -7.00 -18.98 -3.22
C GLU A 105 -7.32 -19.07 -1.72
N LYS A 106 -6.33 -19.42 -0.90
CA LYS A 106 -6.48 -19.45 0.57
C LYS A 106 -6.77 -18.04 1.12
N ILE A 107 -6.06 -17.03 0.64
CA ILE A 107 -6.29 -15.63 1.05
C ILE A 107 -7.70 -15.19 0.66
N LEU A 108 -8.16 -15.49 -0.55
CA LEU A 108 -9.54 -15.22 -0.97
C LEU A 108 -10.57 -15.94 -0.09
N GLY A 109 -10.27 -17.16 0.34
CA GLY A 109 -11.11 -17.90 1.29
C GLY A 109 -11.26 -17.17 2.61
N VAL A 110 -10.17 -16.68 3.18
CA VAL A 110 -10.17 -15.87 4.42
C VAL A 110 -11.01 -14.61 4.24
N ILE A 111 -10.81 -13.87 3.13
CA ILE A 111 -11.55 -12.64 2.85
C ILE A 111 -13.05 -12.91 2.72
N ARG A 112 -13.44 -13.95 1.95
CA ARG A 112 -14.85 -14.31 1.69
C ARG A 112 -15.57 -14.80 2.93
N ASN A 113 -14.86 -15.42 3.86
CA ASN A 113 -15.44 -15.91 5.12
C ASN A 113 -15.57 -14.80 6.18
N HIS A 114 -15.08 -13.59 5.90
CA HIS A 114 -15.21 -12.48 6.84
C HIS A 114 -16.67 -12.00 6.91
N PRO A 115 -17.24 -11.85 8.13
CA PRO A 115 -18.60 -11.34 8.29
C PRO A 115 -18.80 -9.99 7.60
N GLY A 116 -19.83 -9.88 6.78
CA GLY A 116 -20.18 -8.68 6.03
C GLY A 116 -19.60 -8.62 4.61
N VAL A 117 -18.72 -9.53 4.20
CA VAL A 117 -18.30 -9.67 2.80
C VAL A 117 -19.28 -10.56 2.06
N LEU A 118 -20.01 -10.01 1.11
CA LEU A 118 -20.97 -10.73 0.28
C LEU A 118 -20.30 -11.39 -0.93
N ARG A 119 -19.41 -10.65 -1.58
CA ARG A 119 -18.80 -11.03 -2.85
C ARG A 119 -17.43 -10.39 -3.00
N THR A 120 -16.54 -11.07 -3.68
CA THR A 120 -15.25 -10.53 -4.14
C THR A 120 -15.14 -10.65 -5.65
N ARG A 121 -14.43 -9.68 -6.26
CA ARG A 121 -14.02 -9.73 -7.65
C ARG A 121 -12.52 -9.47 -7.68
N SER A 122 -11.77 -10.32 -8.39
CA SER A 122 -10.31 -10.24 -8.41
C SER A 122 -9.80 -9.95 -9.80
N ALA A 123 -8.77 -9.11 -9.89
CA ALA A 123 -8.01 -8.84 -11.11
C ALA A 123 -6.52 -9.07 -10.82
N LEU A 124 -5.91 -10.03 -11.53
CA LEU A 124 -4.48 -10.27 -11.45
C LEU A 124 -3.71 -9.23 -12.26
N VAL A 125 -2.64 -8.71 -11.70
CA VAL A 125 -1.71 -7.84 -12.41
C VAL A 125 -0.82 -8.73 -13.30
N LEU A 126 -0.91 -8.55 -14.61
CA LEU A 126 -0.11 -9.31 -15.58
C LEU A 126 1.25 -8.64 -15.86
N SER A 127 1.25 -7.30 -15.92
CA SER A 127 2.48 -6.51 -16.15
C SER A 127 2.32 -5.10 -15.59
N ARG A 128 3.44 -4.48 -15.26
CA ARG A 128 3.50 -3.02 -15.01
C ARG A 128 3.89 -2.33 -16.32
N LEU A 129 3.26 -1.18 -16.58
CA LEU A 129 3.50 -0.34 -17.75
C LEU A 129 4.44 0.81 -17.41
#